data_e2b6235eb7a953a1c5f8a6e88d70e1bb
#
_entry.id   e2b6235eb7a953a1c5f8a6e88d70e1bb
#
_cell.length_a   1.000
_cell.length_b   1.000
_cell.length_c   1.000
_cell.angle_alpha   90.00
_cell.angle_beta   90.00
_cell.angle_gamma   90.00
#
_symmetry.space_group_name_H-M   'P 1'
#
loop_
_entity.id
_entity.type
_entity.pdbx_description
1 polymer ?
#
loop_
_entity_poly.entity_id
_entity_poly.type
_entity_poly.pdbx_seq_one_letter_code
_entity_poly.pdbx_strand_id
1 'polypeptide(L)'
;MEFTLKTTFNATAKQIYKTWLSTQGHTKMTGGEAFVSDRVGDPFTAWDGYIKGENKILEPYLKIVQSWRTDNFKDKEEDSQIELILSESDGITELTLSHTNVPEDGEHYYIKGWQEHYFEPMKLYFE
;
A
#
# COMPACT_ATOMS: atom_id res chain seq x y z
N MET A 1 3.14 -14.58 9.39
CA MET A 1 1.71 -14.39 9.70
C MET A 1 1.04 -13.48 8.68
N GLU A 2 -0.26 -13.36 8.72
CA GLU A 2 -0.99 -12.54 7.75
C GLU A 2 -2.21 -11.88 8.39
N PHE A 3 -2.66 -10.80 7.75
CA PHE A 3 -3.90 -10.13 8.14
C PHE A 3 -4.53 -9.46 6.92
N THR A 4 -5.82 -9.15 7.02
CA THR A 4 -6.58 -8.47 5.97
C THR A 4 -7.33 -7.29 6.59
N LEU A 5 -7.22 -6.13 5.94
CA LEU A 5 -7.90 -4.90 6.35
C LEU A 5 -8.73 -4.38 5.19
N LYS A 6 -9.89 -3.82 5.50
CA LYS A 6 -10.77 -3.21 4.49
C LYS A 6 -11.13 -1.79 4.91
N THR A 7 -11.23 -0.92 3.92
CA THR A 7 -11.71 0.44 4.15
C THR A 7 -12.29 0.98 2.83
N THR A 8 -13.01 2.09 2.90
CA THR A 8 -13.59 2.72 1.72
C THR A 8 -13.05 4.13 1.57
N PHE A 9 -12.98 4.58 0.31
CA PHE A 9 -12.54 5.94 -0.02
C PHE A 9 -13.53 6.58 -0.98
N ASN A 10 -13.73 7.87 -0.84
CA ASN A 10 -14.57 8.66 -1.73
C ASN A 10 -13.80 9.01 -3.01
N ALA A 11 -13.44 7.99 -3.76
CA ALA A 11 -12.65 8.10 -4.97
C ALA A 11 -12.91 6.88 -5.87
N THR A 12 -12.65 7.04 -7.17
CA THR A 12 -12.75 5.92 -8.11
C THR A 12 -11.55 4.99 -7.95
N ALA A 13 -11.70 3.75 -8.38
CA ALA A 13 -10.61 2.78 -8.37
C ALA A 13 -9.43 3.29 -9.21
N LYS A 14 -9.73 3.94 -10.33
CA LYS A 14 -8.72 4.55 -11.19
C LYS A 14 -7.91 5.61 -10.46
N GLN A 15 -8.57 6.49 -9.71
CA GLN A 15 -7.90 7.54 -8.93
C GLN A 15 -6.96 6.92 -7.88
N ILE A 16 -7.44 5.94 -7.14
CA ILE A 16 -6.64 5.28 -6.09
C ILE A 16 -5.45 4.55 -6.71
N TYR A 17 -5.69 3.77 -7.76
CA TYR A 17 -4.65 3.02 -8.45
C TYR A 17 -3.53 3.94 -8.97
N LYS A 18 -3.92 4.99 -9.67
CA LYS A 18 -2.96 5.95 -10.23
C LYS A 18 -2.19 6.71 -9.16
N THR A 19 -2.88 7.11 -8.08
CA THR A 19 -2.25 7.84 -6.99
C THR A 19 -1.23 6.96 -6.26
N TRP A 20 -1.59 5.71 -6.00
CA TRP A 20 -0.69 4.76 -5.34
C TRP A 20 0.61 4.57 -6.14
N LEU A 21 0.51 4.49 -7.45
CA LEU A 21 1.65 4.21 -8.34
C LEU A 21 2.30 5.45 -8.94
N SER A 22 1.97 6.63 -8.44
CA SER A 22 2.58 7.90 -8.82
C SER A 22 3.45 8.41 -7.69
N THR A 23 4.69 8.76 -7.98
CA THR A 23 5.60 9.34 -6.97
C THR A 23 5.00 10.56 -6.31
N GLN A 24 4.49 11.50 -7.10
CA GLN A 24 3.86 12.71 -6.56
C GLN A 24 2.58 12.39 -5.80
N GLY A 25 1.74 11.52 -6.36
CA GLY A 25 0.47 11.15 -5.75
C GLY A 25 0.64 10.42 -4.43
N HIS A 26 1.51 9.42 -4.41
CA HIS A 26 1.76 8.64 -3.18
C HIS A 26 2.33 9.53 -2.08
N THR A 27 3.29 10.40 -2.44
CA THR A 27 3.88 11.34 -1.50
C THR A 27 2.82 12.28 -0.91
N LYS A 28 1.97 12.86 -1.75
CA LYS A 28 0.93 13.79 -1.30
C LYS A 28 -0.14 13.08 -0.47
N MET A 29 -0.52 11.88 -0.88
CA MET A 29 -1.58 11.11 -0.24
C MET A 29 -1.23 10.72 1.20
N THR A 30 0.04 10.43 1.45
CA THR A 30 0.49 9.98 2.78
C THR A 30 1.18 11.07 3.59
N GLY A 31 1.84 12.00 2.94
CA GLY A 31 2.70 12.98 3.60
C GLY A 31 4.15 12.54 3.76
N GLY A 32 4.47 11.30 3.40
CA GLY A 32 5.83 10.76 3.44
C GLY A 32 6.39 10.61 2.03
N GLU A 33 7.67 10.92 1.86
CA GLU A 33 8.29 10.85 0.54
C GLU A 33 8.28 9.42 -0.01
N ALA A 34 7.83 9.29 -1.25
CA ALA A 34 7.77 8.02 -1.95
C ALA A 34 8.40 8.12 -3.32
N PHE A 35 8.93 7.00 -3.79
CA PHE A 35 9.40 6.84 -5.17
C PHE A 35 8.78 5.55 -5.68
N VAL A 36 7.81 5.68 -6.55
CA VAL A 36 7.03 4.55 -7.07
C VAL A 36 6.89 4.66 -8.58
N SER A 37 6.50 3.57 -9.21
CA SER A 37 6.22 3.55 -10.64
C SER A 37 5.03 2.64 -10.92
N ASP A 38 4.56 2.66 -12.16
CA ASP A 38 3.46 1.81 -12.62
C ASP A 38 3.96 0.64 -13.48
N ARG A 39 5.19 0.18 -13.26
CA ARG A 39 5.80 -0.92 -14.02
C ARG A 39 6.08 -2.11 -13.14
N VAL A 40 5.71 -3.30 -13.62
CA VAL A 40 6.06 -4.56 -12.97
C VAL A 40 7.57 -4.71 -12.97
N GLY A 41 8.12 -5.15 -11.85
CA GLY A 41 9.55 -5.36 -11.67
C GLY A 41 10.31 -4.16 -11.14
N ASP A 42 9.71 -2.97 -11.16
CA ASP A 42 10.39 -1.79 -10.63
C ASP A 42 10.37 -1.78 -9.10
N PRO A 43 11.47 -1.33 -8.48
CA PRO A 43 11.51 -1.13 -7.03
C PRO A 43 10.71 0.09 -6.63
N PHE A 44 10.29 0.13 -5.37
CA PHE A 44 9.67 1.32 -4.81
C PHE A 44 10.15 1.56 -3.38
N THR A 45 10.02 2.80 -2.94
CA THR A 45 10.19 3.18 -1.54
C THR A 45 9.01 4.06 -1.13
N ALA A 46 8.70 4.08 0.15
CA ALA A 46 7.66 4.95 0.71
C ALA A 46 8.06 5.34 2.13
N TRP A 47 7.39 6.38 2.65
CA TRP A 47 7.66 6.90 3.99
C TRP A 47 9.14 7.16 4.23
N ASP A 48 9.72 7.99 3.34
CA ASP A 48 11.12 8.45 3.45
C ASP A 48 12.13 7.29 3.42
N GLY A 49 11.81 6.23 2.67
CA GLY A 49 12.69 5.06 2.53
C GLY A 49 12.52 4.01 3.61
N TYR A 50 11.67 4.25 4.61
CA TYR A 50 11.39 3.25 5.65
C TYR A 50 10.77 1.97 5.08
N ILE A 51 9.91 2.12 4.07
CA ILE A 51 9.26 1.01 3.37
C ILE A 51 9.94 0.81 2.02
N LYS A 52 10.20 -0.44 1.66
CA LYS A 52 10.82 -0.81 0.38
C LYS A 52 10.15 -2.05 -0.19
N GLY A 53 10.16 -2.17 -1.49
CA GLY A 53 9.65 -3.35 -2.16
C GLY A 53 9.78 -3.26 -3.66
N GLU A 54 9.01 -4.09 -4.34
CA GLU A 54 9.03 -4.20 -5.79
C GLU A 54 7.62 -4.50 -6.29
N ASN A 55 7.23 -3.92 -7.43
CA ASN A 55 5.95 -4.21 -8.05
C ASN A 55 5.97 -5.63 -8.62
N LYS A 56 5.05 -6.48 -8.19
CA LYS A 56 4.95 -7.87 -8.63
C LYS A 56 3.84 -8.11 -9.64
N ILE A 57 2.64 -7.63 -9.34
CA ILE A 57 1.47 -7.76 -10.22
C ILE A 57 0.75 -6.43 -10.24
N LEU A 58 0.45 -5.93 -11.43
CA LEU A 58 -0.30 -4.69 -11.62
C LEU A 58 -1.43 -4.96 -12.60
N GLU A 59 -2.67 -4.95 -12.10
CA GLU A 59 -3.86 -5.04 -12.93
C GLU A 59 -4.60 -3.71 -12.83
N PRO A 60 -4.57 -2.89 -13.89
CA PRO A 60 -5.08 -1.52 -13.82
C PRO A 60 -6.47 -1.43 -13.21
N TYR A 61 -6.55 -0.61 -12.18
CA TYR A 61 -7.78 -0.26 -11.46
C TYR A 61 -8.43 -1.39 -10.67
N LEU A 62 -7.76 -2.57 -10.59
CA LEU A 62 -8.28 -3.73 -9.89
C LEU A 62 -7.37 -4.25 -8.79
N LYS A 63 -6.07 -4.37 -9.08
CA LYS A 63 -5.17 -5.06 -8.16
C LYS A 63 -3.74 -4.53 -8.25
N ILE A 64 -3.11 -4.39 -7.07
CA ILE A 64 -1.68 -4.10 -6.94
C ILE A 64 -1.10 -5.15 -5.99
N VAL A 65 -0.05 -5.86 -6.42
CA VAL A 65 0.70 -6.77 -5.56
C VAL A 65 2.15 -6.28 -5.53
N GLN A 66 2.67 -6.10 -4.33
CA GLN A 66 4.04 -5.63 -4.12
C GLN A 66 4.72 -6.47 -3.05
N SER A 67 6.02 -6.73 -3.23
CA SER A 67 6.83 -7.18 -2.09
C SER A 67 7.01 -5.99 -1.16
N TRP A 68 7.28 -6.23 0.12
CA TRP A 68 7.21 -5.17 1.11
C TRP A 68 8.06 -5.50 2.32
N ARG A 69 8.87 -4.54 2.73
CA ARG A 69 9.63 -4.65 3.98
C ARG A 69 9.91 -3.27 4.53
N THR A 70 10.23 -3.20 5.81
CA THR A 70 10.63 -1.97 6.46
C THR A 70 12.02 -2.12 7.04
N ASP A 71 12.56 -1.01 7.52
CA ASP A 71 13.86 -1.00 8.20
C ASP A 71 13.85 -1.84 9.49
N ASN A 72 12.66 -2.18 10.00
CA ASN A 72 12.52 -3.03 11.20
C ASN A 72 12.65 -4.52 10.91
N PHE A 73 12.57 -4.93 9.64
CA PHE A 73 12.78 -6.33 9.28
C PHE A 73 14.25 -6.67 9.52
N LYS A 74 14.48 -7.87 10.06
CA LYS A 74 15.84 -8.39 10.24
C LYS A 74 16.40 -8.81 8.88
N ASP A 75 17.72 -8.75 8.73
CA ASP A 75 18.36 -9.05 7.44
C ASP A 75 17.98 -10.41 6.87
N LYS A 76 17.83 -11.41 7.74
CA LYS A 76 17.48 -12.76 7.30
C LYS A 76 15.98 -13.01 7.15
N GLU A 77 15.15 -12.05 7.50
CA GLU A 77 13.71 -12.16 7.26
C GLU A 77 13.41 -11.85 5.80
N GLU A 78 12.61 -12.70 5.18
CA GLU A 78 12.18 -12.50 3.81
C GLU A 78 11.24 -11.32 3.71
N ASP A 79 11.11 -10.76 2.50
CA ASP A 79 10.11 -9.73 2.26
C ASP A 79 8.72 -10.28 2.54
N SER A 80 7.86 -9.43 3.07
CA SER A 80 6.44 -9.70 3.12
C SER A 80 5.82 -9.33 1.77
N GLN A 81 4.51 -9.53 1.64
CA GLN A 81 3.79 -9.19 0.42
C GLN A 81 2.50 -8.49 0.78
N ILE A 82 2.19 -7.44 0.03
CA ILE A 82 0.89 -6.78 0.12
C ILE A 82 0.13 -6.99 -1.18
N GLU A 83 -1.20 -7.16 -1.03
CA GLU A 83 -2.11 -7.21 -2.16
C GLU A 83 -3.22 -6.20 -1.89
N LEU A 84 -3.42 -5.27 -2.81
CA LEU A 84 -4.51 -4.31 -2.76
C LEU A 84 -5.53 -4.71 -3.82
N ILE A 85 -6.77 -4.94 -3.39
CA ILE A 85 -7.90 -5.19 -4.30
C ILE A 85 -8.82 -4.00 -4.23
N LEU A 86 -9.17 -3.45 -5.39
CA LEU A 86 -10.04 -2.27 -5.50
C LEU A 86 -11.39 -2.68 -6.08
N SER A 87 -12.46 -2.35 -5.38
CA SER A 87 -13.83 -2.63 -5.81
C SER A 87 -14.65 -1.36 -5.74
N GLU A 88 -14.98 -0.80 -6.89
CA GLU A 88 -15.69 0.46 -7.00
C GLU A 88 -17.18 0.28 -7.24
N SER A 89 -17.98 1.14 -6.59
CA SER A 89 -19.42 1.25 -6.82
C SER A 89 -19.82 2.71 -6.62
N ASP A 90 -20.37 3.33 -7.67
CA ASP A 90 -20.87 4.72 -7.63
C ASP A 90 -19.85 5.73 -7.13
N GLY A 91 -18.61 5.61 -7.59
CA GLY A 91 -17.55 6.56 -7.25
C GLY A 91 -16.92 6.36 -5.88
N ILE A 92 -17.33 5.32 -5.16
CA ILE A 92 -16.74 4.94 -3.87
C ILE A 92 -16.04 3.61 -4.07
N THR A 93 -14.80 3.51 -3.60
CA THR A 93 -14.00 2.30 -3.76
C THR A 93 -13.73 1.66 -2.41
N GLU A 94 -14.03 0.36 -2.32
CA GLU A 94 -13.57 -0.46 -1.20
C GLU A 94 -12.17 -0.98 -1.54
N LEU A 95 -11.24 -0.74 -0.64
CA LEU A 95 -9.89 -1.25 -0.75
C LEU A 95 -9.72 -2.38 0.27
N THR A 96 -9.31 -3.55 -0.22
CA THR A 96 -8.98 -4.70 0.62
C THR A 96 -7.48 -4.89 0.57
N LEU A 97 -6.83 -4.75 1.72
CA LEU A 97 -5.39 -4.97 1.86
C LEU A 97 -5.18 -6.32 2.52
N SER A 98 -4.47 -7.22 1.83
CA SER A 98 -4.01 -8.48 2.43
C SER A 98 -2.50 -8.42 2.54
N HIS A 99 -1.99 -8.53 3.76
CA HIS A 99 -0.56 -8.48 4.05
C HIS A 99 -0.13 -9.85 4.53
N THR A 100 0.73 -10.52 3.77
CA THR A 100 1.12 -11.90 4.03
C THR A 100 2.62 -11.99 4.29
N ASN A 101 3.05 -13.10 4.92
CA ASN A 101 4.44 -13.33 5.29
C ASN A 101 5.02 -12.21 6.16
N VAL A 102 4.20 -11.69 7.08
CA VAL A 102 4.60 -10.65 8.01
C VAL A 102 5.42 -11.26 9.13
N PRO A 103 6.51 -10.61 9.59
CA PRO A 103 7.24 -11.11 10.77
C PRO A 103 6.29 -11.29 11.95
N GLU A 104 6.45 -12.40 12.70
CA GLU A 104 5.51 -12.79 13.75
C GLU A 104 5.23 -11.72 14.80
N ASP A 105 6.24 -10.95 15.16
CA ASP A 105 6.08 -9.93 16.19
C ASP A 105 5.52 -8.61 15.66
N GLY A 106 5.19 -8.55 14.35
CA GLY A 106 4.82 -7.31 13.68
C GLY A 106 3.34 -7.06 13.52
N GLU A 107 2.46 -8.04 13.82
CA GLU A 107 1.04 -7.93 13.48
C GLU A 107 0.38 -6.65 13.97
N HIS A 108 0.37 -6.41 15.27
CA HIS A 108 -0.27 -5.22 15.83
C HIS A 108 0.39 -3.93 15.33
N TYR A 109 1.70 -3.95 15.23
CA TYR A 109 2.47 -2.80 14.79
C TYR A 109 2.10 -2.41 13.36
N TYR A 110 2.05 -3.39 12.44
CA TYR A 110 1.75 -3.10 11.04
C TYR A 110 0.27 -2.85 10.78
N ILE A 111 -0.64 -3.50 11.52
CA ILE A 111 -2.06 -3.16 11.43
C ILE A 111 -2.27 -1.70 11.80
N LYS A 112 -1.70 -1.28 12.92
CA LYS A 112 -1.79 0.12 13.38
C LYS A 112 -1.14 1.06 12.36
N GLY A 113 0.02 0.66 11.82
CA GLY A 113 0.73 1.44 10.80
C GLY A 113 -0.12 1.67 9.55
N TRP A 114 -0.77 0.63 9.04
CA TRP A 114 -1.65 0.77 7.88
C TRP A 114 -2.81 1.73 8.17
N GLN A 115 -3.40 1.65 9.34
CA GLN A 115 -4.52 2.52 9.72
C GLN A 115 -4.08 3.97 9.87
N GLU A 116 -3.01 4.22 10.62
CA GLU A 116 -2.57 5.59 10.95
C GLU A 116 -1.78 6.27 9.83
N HIS A 117 -0.97 5.52 9.09
CA HIS A 117 -0.06 6.09 8.11
C HIS A 117 -0.51 5.94 6.66
N TYR A 118 -1.54 5.19 6.41
CA TYR A 118 -2.12 5.04 5.08
C TYR A 118 -3.60 5.36 5.04
N PHE A 119 -4.42 4.61 5.75
CA PHE A 119 -5.88 4.77 5.61
C PHE A 119 -6.37 6.14 6.10
N GLU A 120 -5.91 6.60 7.25
CA GLU A 120 -6.33 7.91 7.75
C GLU A 120 -5.92 9.06 6.83
N PRO A 121 -4.63 9.20 6.44
CA PRO A 121 -4.25 10.28 5.53
C PRO A 121 -4.89 10.13 4.16
N MET A 122 -5.08 8.92 3.64
CA MET A 122 -5.76 8.71 2.36
C MET A 122 -7.22 9.16 2.41
N LYS A 123 -7.92 8.93 3.52
CA LYS A 123 -9.30 9.38 3.66
C LYS A 123 -9.40 10.91 3.59
N LEU A 124 -8.45 11.60 4.18
CA LEU A 124 -8.40 13.06 4.09
C LEU A 124 -8.09 13.51 2.67
N TYR A 125 -7.17 12.83 2.01
CA TYR A 125 -6.76 13.19 0.65
C TYR A 125 -7.89 13.00 -0.35
N PHE A 126 -8.69 11.96 -0.20
CA PHE A 126 -9.79 11.61 -1.12
C PHE A 126 -11.18 12.06 -0.64
N GLU A 127 -11.27 12.91 0.37
CA GLU A 127 -12.59 13.32 0.87
C GLU A 127 -13.36 14.27 -0.07
#